data_d8d963e9a767be47fc2ed4beb0542e60
#
_entry.id   d8d963e9a767be47fc2ed4beb0542e60
#
_cell.length_a   1.000
_cell.length_b   1.000
_cell.length_c   1.000
_cell.angle_alpha   90.00
_cell.angle_beta   90.00
_cell.angle_gamma   90.00
#
_symmetry.space_group_name_H-M   'P 1'
#
loop_
_entity.id
_entity.type
_entity.pdbx_description
1 polymer ?
#
loop_
_entity_poly.entity_id
_entity_poly.type
_entity_poly.pdbx_seq_one_letter_code
_entity_poly.pdbx_strand_id
1 'polypeptide(L)'
;VYNVHGGHNSIVPGAGKYLNEVAEDRKVKDAVITMLRGAGHTAYDCTDDVGRTQGQNLANIVAKCNAHNVDLDISIHLNAGGGTGVEVYYYSGDSVGAAKAAAVSAAISAALGIRDRGAKPTTGLYVLSNTRATAILVECCFVDNTTDQAAWDVGKCAQAIVKGVTGQTASIPAGTASSPAPAVPSKKDLGNVDIF
;
A
#
# COMPACT_ATOMS: atom_id res chain seq x y z
N VAL A 1 -10.70 6.40 12.84
CA VAL A 1 -9.92 7.37 12.06
C VAL A 1 -8.65 6.71 11.56
N TYR A 2 -8.24 6.98 10.32
CA TYR A 2 -7.13 6.27 9.66
C TYR A 2 -6.18 7.26 8.99
N ASN A 3 -4.87 6.97 9.03
CA ASN A 3 -3.91 7.46 8.06
C ASN A 3 -3.67 6.37 7.01
N VAL A 4 -3.53 6.77 5.75
CA VAL A 4 -3.21 5.85 4.65
C VAL A 4 -2.13 6.48 3.79
N HIS A 5 -1.13 5.72 3.40
CA HIS A 5 -0.09 6.19 2.49
C HIS A 5 0.44 5.06 1.62
N GLY A 6 0.89 5.39 0.43
CA GLY A 6 1.75 4.52 -0.36
C GLY A 6 3.20 4.62 0.10
N GLY A 7 3.97 3.58 -0.13
CA GLY A 7 5.41 3.58 0.05
C GLY A 7 6.13 4.33 -1.07
N HIS A 8 7.42 4.55 -0.91
CA HIS A 8 8.29 5.09 -1.97
C HIS A 8 7.74 6.37 -2.64
N ASN A 9 8.32 6.80 -3.74
CA ASN A 9 7.82 7.81 -4.66
C ASN A 9 8.56 7.71 -6.02
N SER A 10 8.24 8.56 -6.98
CA SER A 10 8.86 8.53 -8.31
C SER A 10 10.36 8.87 -8.32
N ILE A 11 10.87 9.54 -7.28
CA ILE A 11 12.28 9.93 -7.11
C ILE A 11 13.05 8.83 -6.37
N VAL A 12 12.39 8.17 -5.42
CA VAL A 12 12.91 7.04 -4.63
C VAL A 12 12.02 5.83 -4.93
N PRO A 13 12.16 5.23 -6.11
CA PRO A 13 11.27 4.18 -6.57
C PRO A 13 11.42 2.92 -5.71
N GLY A 14 10.29 2.23 -5.54
CA GLY A 14 10.25 0.89 -4.99
C GLY A 14 10.57 -0.17 -6.05
N ALA A 15 10.08 -1.37 -5.82
CA ALA A 15 10.29 -2.49 -6.72
C ALA A 15 9.46 -2.37 -8.03
N GLY A 16 9.95 -3.03 -9.08
CA GLY A 16 9.23 -3.07 -10.35
C GLY A 16 9.70 -4.19 -11.26
N LYS A 17 8.76 -4.88 -11.89
CA LYS A 17 9.02 -5.87 -12.95
C LYS A 17 7.79 -6.07 -13.83
N TYR A 18 6.84 -6.91 -13.41
CA TYR A 18 5.54 -7.08 -14.09
C TYR A 18 4.53 -6.04 -13.61
N LEU A 19 4.65 -5.60 -12.36
CA LEU A 19 3.95 -4.46 -11.78
C LEU A 19 4.97 -3.40 -11.37
N ASN A 20 4.55 -2.14 -11.28
CA ASN A 20 5.35 -1.05 -10.72
C ASN A 20 4.77 -0.69 -9.35
N GLU A 21 5.54 -0.87 -8.29
CA GLU A 21 5.08 -0.69 -6.92
C GLU A 21 4.47 0.70 -6.70
N VAL A 22 5.21 1.78 -7.01
CA VAL A 22 4.72 3.16 -6.81
C VAL A 22 3.43 3.43 -7.57
N ALA A 23 3.30 2.93 -8.80
CA ALA A 23 2.09 3.16 -9.58
C ALA A 23 0.89 2.41 -9.03
N GLU A 24 1.09 1.19 -8.52
CA GLU A 24 0.00 0.35 -8.02
C GLU A 24 -0.38 0.69 -6.58
N ASP A 25 0.58 0.98 -5.69
CA ASP A 25 0.30 1.38 -4.32
C ASP A 25 -0.52 2.67 -4.25
N ARG A 26 -0.26 3.64 -5.13
CA ARG A 26 -1.05 4.89 -5.25
C ARG A 26 -2.51 4.60 -5.60
N LYS A 27 -2.77 3.70 -6.55
CA LYS A 27 -4.13 3.30 -6.92
C LYS A 27 -4.86 2.62 -5.75
N VAL A 28 -4.19 1.70 -5.07
CA VAL A 28 -4.75 1.02 -3.89
C VAL A 28 -5.00 2.01 -2.76
N LYS A 29 -4.05 2.87 -2.44
CA LYS A 29 -4.16 3.92 -1.43
C LYS A 29 -5.37 4.84 -1.69
N ASP A 30 -5.51 5.34 -2.91
CA ASP A 30 -6.62 6.23 -3.29
C ASP A 30 -7.99 5.51 -3.16
N ALA A 31 -8.05 4.25 -3.57
CA ALA A 31 -9.25 3.44 -3.44
C ALA A 31 -9.60 3.17 -1.96
N VAL A 32 -8.61 2.82 -1.12
CA VAL A 32 -8.78 2.61 0.33
C VAL A 32 -9.31 3.87 1.00
N ILE A 33 -8.70 5.04 0.75
CA ILE A 33 -9.16 6.32 1.31
C ILE A 33 -10.59 6.62 0.89
N THR A 34 -10.92 6.43 -0.39
CA THR A 34 -12.27 6.65 -0.92
C THR A 34 -13.30 5.73 -0.25
N MET A 35 -12.98 4.44 -0.12
CA MET A 35 -13.87 3.48 0.51
C MET A 35 -14.05 3.73 2.02
N LEU A 36 -12.98 4.06 2.74
CA LEU A 36 -13.06 4.41 4.16
C LEU A 36 -13.95 5.62 4.38
N ARG A 37 -13.79 6.68 3.58
CA ARG A 37 -14.62 7.89 3.65
C ARG A 37 -16.07 7.60 3.27
N GLY A 38 -16.30 6.79 2.24
CA GLY A 38 -17.64 6.34 1.84
C GLY A 38 -18.36 5.50 2.90
N ALA A 39 -17.60 4.79 3.74
CA ALA A 39 -18.10 4.05 4.90
C ALA A 39 -18.25 4.91 6.18
N GLY A 40 -18.09 6.25 6.09
CA GLY A 40 -18.26 7.18 7.20
C GLY A 40 -17.03 7.35 8.10
N HIS A 41 -15.88 6.82 7.70
CA HIS A 41 -14.63 7.00 8.45
C HIS A 41 -13.88 8.25 7.99
N THR A 42 -13.13 8.85 8.91
CA THR A 42 -12.11 9.86 8.55
C THR A 42 -10.85 9.14 8.10
N ALA A 43 -10.33 9.50 6.93
CA ALA A 43 -9.09 8.97 6.40
C ALA A 43 -8.23 10.11 5.83
N TYR A 44 -6.95 10.18 6.24
CA TYR A 44 -5.96 11.15 5.80
C TYR A 44 -4.97 10.51 4.84
N ASP A 45 -4.59 11.24 3.79
CA ASP A 45 -3.51 10.85 2.90
C ASP A 45 -2.17 11.35 3.46
N CYS A 46 -1.32 10.44 3.88
CA CYS A 46 0.00 10.74 4.44
C CYS A 46 1.15 10.43 3.47
N THR A 47 0.85 10.20 2.20
CA THR A 47 1.84 9.87 1.15
C THR A 47 2.84 11.02 0.96
N ASP A 48 4.11 10.67 0.72
CA ASP A 48 5.15 11.63 0.36
C ASP A 48 5.63 11.39 -1.08
N ASP A 49 5.45 12.40 -1.93
CA ASP A 49 5.89 12.39 -3.33
C ASP A 49 7.03 13.40 -3.62
N VAL A 50 7.64 13.99 -2.57
CA VAL A 50 8.66 15.04 -2.72
C VAL A 50 10.03 14.71 -2.12
N GLY A 51 10.10 13.75 -1.21
CA GLY A 51 11.35 13.29 -0.62
C GLY A 51 12.32 12.77 -1.68
N ARG A 52 13.57 13.23 -1.63
CA ARG A 52 14.60 12.92 -2.65
C ARG A 52 15.51 11.77 -2.26
N THR A 53 15.42 11.30 -1.03
CA THR A 53 16.12 10.13 -0.51
C THR A 53 15.15 9.26 0.28
N GLN A 54 15.48 7.98 0.45
CA GLN A 54 14.66 7.07 1.25
C GLN A 54 14.42 7.62 2.67
N GLY A 55 15.46 8.16 3.31
CA GLY A 55 15.33 8.74 4.65
C GLY A 55 14.39 9.95 4.67
N GLN A 56 14.45 10.83 3.67
CA GLN A 56 13.52 11.97 3.56
C GLN A 56 12.09 11.50 3.31
N ASN A 57 11.87 10.55 2.41
CA ASN A 57 10.55 10.00 2.12
C ASN A 57 9.92 9.40 3.38
N LEU A 58 10.64 8.53 4.09
CA LEU A 58 10.18 7.92 5.33
C LEU A 58 9.90 8.95 6.43
N ALA A 59 10.79 9.94 6.62
CA ALA A 59 10.61 10.98 7.63
C ALA A 59 9.39 11.86 7.32
N ASN A 60 9.16 12.21 6.06
CA ASN A 60 8.01 13.00 5.64
C ASN A 60 6.69 12.24 5.86
N ILE A 61 6.63 10.95 5.51
CA ILE A 61 5.47 10.09 5.77
C ILE A 61 5.16 10.06 7.27
N VAL A 62 6.16 9.73 8.10
CA VAL A 62 5.99 9.67 9.56
C VAL A 62 5.55 11.01 10.15
N ALA A 63 6.11 12.13 9.67
CA ALA A 63 5.70 13.45 10.12
C ALA A 63 4.22 13.74 9.80
N LYS A 64 3.76 13.38 8.59
CA LYS A 64 2.34 13.51 8.21
C LYS A 64 1.44 12.59 9.05
N CYS A 65 1.80 11.33 9.24
CA CYS A 65 1.06 10.39 10.08
C CYS A 65 0.93 10.93 11.51
N ASN A 66 2.04 11.38 12.09
CA ASN A 66 2.08 11.90 13.46
C ASN A 66 1.40 13.28 13.65
N ALA A 67 1.01 13.95 12.56
CA ALA A 67 0.20 15.17 12.63
C ALA A 67 -1.27 14.89 12.97
N HIS A 68 -1.73 13.66 12.85
CA HIS A 68 -3.10 13.26 13.10
C HIS A 68 -3.20 12.33 14.31
N ASN A 69 -4.33 12.40 15.04
CA ASN A 69 -4.67 11.42 16.06
C ASN A 69 -5.61 10.39 15.44
N VAL A 70 -5.11 9.19 15.17
CA VAL A 70 -5.81 8.12 14.45
C VAL A 70 -5.75 6.79 15.20
N ASP A 71 -6.64 5.88 14.83
CA ASP A 71 -6.68 4.53 15.40
C ASP A 71 -5.68 3.59 14.74
N LEU A 72 -5.35 3.85 13.45
CA LEU A 72 -4.47 2.99 12.66
C LEU A 72 -3.79 3.75 11.53
N ASP A 73 -2.48 3.53 11.37
CA ASP A 73 -1.68 3.90 10.21
C ASP A 73 -1.59 2.71 9.24
N ILE A 74 -1.89 2.93 7.95
CA ILE A 74 -1.88 1.90 6.90
C ILE A 74 -0.86 2.29 5.82
N SER A 75 0.25 1.57 5.78
CA SER A 75 1.28 1.69 4.75
C SER A 75 1.02 0.67 3.65
N ILE A 76 0.96 1.10 2.39
CA ILE A 76 0.65 0.23 1.24
C ILE A 76 1.88 0.08 0.36
N HIS A 77 2.27 -1.16 0.12
CA HIS A 77 3.44 -1.59 -0.63
C HIS A 77 3.12 -2.79 -1.53
N LEU A 78 4.03 -3.11 -2.45
CA LEU A 78 4.07 -4.36 -3.20
C LEU A 78 5.47 -4.95 -3.08
N ASN A 79 5.53 -6.23 -2.75
CA ASN A 79 6.74 -6.97 -2.45
C ASN A 79 7.56 -7.34 -3.72
N ALA A 80 8.81 -7.72 -3.53
CA ALA A 80 9.70 -8.28 -4.54
C ALA A 80 10.65 -9.33 -3.92
N GLY A 81 11.34 -10.10 -4.78
CA GLY A 81 12.34 -11.08 -4.35
C GLY A 81 11.98 -12.52 -4.67
N GLY A 82 11.12 -12.74 -5.70
CA GLY A 82 10.79 -14.06 -6.21
C GLY A 82 9.79 -14.85 -5.37
N GLY A 83 9.12 -14.20 -4.42
CA GLY A 83 8.05 -14.80 -3.62
C GLY A 83 6.70 -14.79 -4.34
N THR A 84 5.62 -15.16 -3.63
CA THR A 84 4.23 -15.08 -4.07
C THR A 84 3.31 -14.89 -2.88
N GLY A 85 2.23 -14.13 -3.07
CA GLY A 85 1.19 -13.93 -2.07
C GLY A 85 1.30 -12.62 -1.30
N VAL A 86 0.43 -12.46 -0.32
CA VAL A 86 0.31 -11.29 0.53
C VAL A 86 0.93 -11.52 1.91
N GLU A 87 1.61 -10.53 2.48
CA GLU A 87 2.03 -10.51 3.87
C GLU A 87 1.83 -9.12 4.47
N VAL A 88 1.57 -9.06 5.78
CA VAL A 88 1.34 -7.78 6.44
C VAL A 88 2.21 -7.68 7.69
N TYR A 89 3.06 -6.65 7.72
CA TYR A 89 3.96 -6.39 8.83
C TYR A 89 3.30 -5.52 9.90
N TYR A 90 3.68 -5.76 11.15
CA TYR A 90 3.29 -4.98 12.31
C TYR A 90 4.46 -4.85 13.30
N TYR A 91 4.43 -3.85 14.19
CA TYR A 91 5.49 -3.68 15.19
C TYR A 91 5.43 -4.80 16.23
N SER A 92 6.57 -5.45 16.49
CA SER A 92 6.67 -6.57 17.44
C SER A 92 6.16 -6.17 18.82
N GLY A 93 5.20 -6.93 19.35
CA GLY A 93 4.56 -6.66 20.64
C GLY A 93 3.25 -5.87 20.54
N ASP A 94 2.92 -5.28 19.40
CA ASP A 94 1.61 -4.63 19.17
C ASP A 94 0.55 -5.69 18.84
N SER A 95 -0.27 -6.03 19.84
CA SER A 95 -1.35 -7.02 19.68
C SER A 95 -2.49 -6.54 18.78
N VAL A 96 -2.76 -5.23 18.75
CA VAL A 96 -3.78 -4.63 17.88
C VAL A 96 -3.29 -4.66 16.43
N GLY A 97 -2.03 -4.26 16.20
CA GLY A 97 -1.37 -4.38 14.91
C GLY A 97 -1.34 -5.80 14.40
N ALA A 98 -1.02 -6.78 15.25
CA ALA A 98 -1.04 -8.20 14.91
C ALA A 98 -2.40 -8.68 14.42
N ALA A 99 -3.47 -8.33 15.13
CA ALA A 99 -4.83 -8.71 14.78
C ALA A 99 -5.28 -8.08 13.44
N LYS A 100 -4.97 -6.77 13.24
CA LYS A 100 -5.27 -6.06 11.99
C LYS A 100 -4.48 -6.62 10.82
N ALA A 101 -3.19 -6.88 11.00
CA ALA A 101 -2.32 -7.46 9.99
C ALA A 101 -2.82 -8.83 9.53
N ALA A 102 -3.21 -9.71 10.46
CA ALA A 102 -3.75 -11.02 10.14
C ALA A 102 -5.07 -10.94 9.37
N ALA A 103 -5.99 -10.05 9.81
CA ALA A 103 -7.27 -9.87 9.15
C ALA A 103 -7.12 -9.32 7.71
N VAL A 104 -6.21 -8.35 7.50
CA VAL A 104 -5.92 -7.78 6.18
C VAL A 104 -5.28 -8.81 5.26
N SER A 105 -4.26 -9.55 5.74
CA SER A 105 -3.58 -10.60 4.94
C SER A 105 -4.56 -11.67 4.47
N ALA A 106 -5.38 -12.21 5.37
CA ALA A 106 -6.39 -13.20 5.04
C ALA A 106 -7.45 -12.66 4.04
N ALA A 107 -7.88 -11.39 4.22
CA ALA A 107 -8.87 -10.78 3.34
C ALA A 107 -8.33 -10.58 1.92
N ILE A 108 -7.08 -10.09 1.75
CA ILE A 108 -6.46 -9.90 0.44
C ILE A 108 -6.24 -11.26 -0.24
N SER A 109 -5.71 -12.25 0.49
CA SER A 109 -5.52 -13.61 -0.03
C SER A 109 -6.82 -14.18 -0.59
N ALA A 110 -7.90 -14.09 0.17
CA ALA A 110 -9.22 -14.57 -0.26
C ALA A 110 -9.78 -13.79 -1.47
N ALA A 111 -9.57 -12.46 -1.52
CA ALA A 111 -10.11 -11.61 -2.58
C ALA A 111 -9.38 -11.78 -3.92
N LEU A 112 -8.07 -11.99 -3.89
CA LEU A 112 -7.22 -12.12 -5.08
C LEU A 112 -6.95 -13.59 -5.45
N GLY A 113 -7.22 -14.55 -4.56
CA GLY A 113 -6.89 -15.95 -4.78
C GLY A 113 -5.37 -16.23 -4.75
N ILE A 114 -4.59 -15.44 -4.05
CA ILE A 114 -3.14 -15.59 -3.88
C ILE A 114 -2.81 -16.14 -2.49
N ARG A 115 -1.56 -16.61 -2.33
CA ARG A 115 -1.11 -17.20 -1.07
C ARG A 115 -1.21 -16.22 0.10
N ASP A 116 -1.80 -16.64 1.22
CA ASP A 116 -1.70 -15.95 2.49
C ASP A 116 -0.36 -16.31 3.18
N ARG A 117 0.51 -15.31 3.34
CA ARG A 117 1.77 -15.43 4.09
C ARG A 117 1.63 -14.95 5.53
N GLY A 118 0.48 -14.35 5.86
CA GLY A 118 0.07 -13.96 7.20
C GLY A 118 0.71 -12.70 7.75
N ALA A 119 0.44 -12.45 9.03
CA ALA A 119 1.01 -11.34 9.79
C ALA A 119 2.47 -11.61 10.18
N LYS A 120 3.32 -10.56 10.08
CA LYS A 120 4.78 -10.64 10.34
C LYS A 120 5.20 -9.62 11.39
N PRO A 121 5.67 -10.05 12.57
CA PRO A 121 6.24 -9.13 13.55
C PRO A 121 7.61 -8.62 13.08
N THR A 122 7.86 -7.33 13.26
CA THR A 122 9.17 -6.72 12.99
C THR A 122 9.42 -5.49 13.83
N THR A 123 10.69 -5.16 14.07
CA THR A 123 11.13 -3.87 14.63
C THR A 123 11.94 -3.06 13.64
N GLY A 124 12.21 -3.62 12.44
CA GLY A 124 13.12 -3.07 11.45
C GLY A 124 12.50 -2.11 10.44
N LEU A 125 11.18 -1.94 10.40
CA LEU A 125 10.51 -1.05 9.45
C LEU A 125 10.29 0.33 10.08
N TYR A 126 10.85 1.35 9.43
CA TYR A 126 10.91 2.71 9.95
C TYR A 126 9.52 3.28 10.28
N VAL A 127 8.54 3.13 9.39
CA VAL A 127 7.18 3.62 9.60
C VAL A 127 6.56 2.98 10.83
N LEU A 128 6.63 1.64 10.97
CA LEU A 128 6.07 0.93 12.10
C LEU A 128 6.68 1.32 13.45
N SER A 129 7.98 1.70 13.43
CA SER A 129 8.73 2.05 14.64
C SER A 129 8.60 3.51 15.06
N ASN A 130 8.18 4.41 14.14
CA ASN A 130 8.22 5.86 14.37
C ASN A 130 6.86 6.56 14.29
N THR A 131 5.80 5.87 13.88
CA THR A 131 4.43 6.38 14.02
C THR A 131 3.92 6.20 15.44
N ARG A 132 3.09 7.13 15.90
CA ARG A 132 2.52 7.14 17.27
C ARG A 132 1.34 6.20 17.42
N ALA A 133 0.55 6.05 16.36
CA ALA A 133 -0.57 5.13 16.33
C ALA A 133 -0.08 3.70 16.03
N THR A 134 -0.91 2.71 16.35
CA THR A 134 -0.75 1.36 15.79
C THR A 134 -0.59 1.45 14.28
N ALA A 135 0.38 0.72 13.72
CA ALA A 135 0.66 0.75 12.30
C ALA A 135 0.79 -0.64 11.70
N ILE A 136 0.32 -0.80 10.46
CA ILE A 136 0.53 -1.99 9.64
C ILE A 136 1.13 -1.60 8.29
N LEU A 137 2.01 -2.47 7.74
CA LEU A 137 2.56 -2.32 6.39
C LEU A 137 2.13 -3.52 5.56
N VAL A 138 1.38 -3.24 4.51
CA VAL A 138 0.72 -4.24 3.66
C VAL A 138 1.55 -4.46 2.40
N GLU A 139 2.17 -5.62 2.26
CA GLU A 139 2.77 -6.11 1.03
C GLU A 139 1.72 -6.88 0.24
N CYS A 140 1.02 -6.16 -0.64
CA CYS A 140 -0.22 -6.64 -1.27
C CYS A 140 -0.04 -7.88 -2.15
N CYS A 141 1.07 -7.95 -2.89
CA CYS A 141 1.48 -9.06 -3.75
C CYS A 141 2.94 -8.88 -4.18
N PHE A 142 3.51 -9.83 -4.93
CA PHE A 142 4.88 -9.70 -5.47
C PHE A 142 4.86 -9.12 -6.88
N VAL A 143 5.55 -7.99 -7.11
CA VAL A 143 5.63 -7.33 -8.42
C VAL A 143 6.38 -8.16 -9.46
N ASP A 144 7.23 -9.09 -9.03
CA ASP A 144 8.08 -9.95 -9.86
C ASP A 144 7.56 -11.37 -10.02
N ASN A 145 6.30 -11.63 -9.63
CA ASN A 145 5.63 -12.91 -9.77
C ASN A 145 4.48 -12.82 -10.78
N THR A 146 4.49 -13.69 -11.79
CA THR A 146 3.48 -13.68 -12.86
C THR A 146 2.11 -14.17 -12.40
N THR A 147 2.05 -15.06 -11.41
CA THR A 147 0.78 -15.53 -10.84
C THR A 147 0.12 -14.42 -10.05
N ASP A 148 0.87 -13.70 -9.22
CA ASP A 148 0.38 -12.57 -8.46
C ASP A 148 -0.06 -11.44 -9.41
N GLN A 149 0.74 -11.15 -10.46
CA GLN A 149 0.39 -10.15 -11.47
C GLN A 149 -0.89 -10.50 -12.21
N ALA A 150 -1.10 -11.77 -12.56
CA ALA A 150 -2.33 -12.21 -13.25
C ALA A 150 -3.58 -12.14 -12.34
N ALA A 151 -3.41 -12.28 -11.02
CA ALA A 151 -4.47 -12.17 -10.04
C ALA A 151 -4.71 -10.72 -9.56
N TRP A 152 -3.82 -9.79 -9.90
CA TRP A 152 -3.83 -8.44 -9.38
C TRP A 152 -5.07 -7.65 -9.78
N ASP A 153 -5.76 -7.09 -8.79
CA ASP A 153 -6.94 -6.25 -8.95
C ASP A 153 -6.95 -5.20 -7.82
N VAL A 154 -6.72 -3.96 -8.18
CA VAL A 154 -6.67 -2.82 -7.25
C VAL A 154 -7.94 -2.67 -6.44
N GLY A 155 -9.11 -2.82 -7.08
CA GLY A 155 -10.41 -2.66 -6.42
C GLY A 155 -10.66 -3.75 -5.36
N LYS A 156 -10.39 -5.01 -5.71
CA LYS A 156 -10.50 -6.13 -4.78
C LYS A 156 -9.50 -6.02 -3.63
N CYS A 157 -8.25 -5.63 -3.92
CA CYS A 157 -7.23 -5.43 -2.91
C CYS A 157 -7.64 -4.33 -1.92
N ALA A 158 -8.05 -3.15 -2.41
CA ALA A 158 -8.50 -2.04 -1.57
C ALA A 158 -9.72 -2.42 -0.71
N GLN A 159 -10.71 -3.10 -1.30
CA GLN A 159 -11.88 -3.59 -0.58
C GLN A 159 -11.52 -4.57 0.53
N ALA A 160 -10.54 -5.46 0.27
CA ALA A 160 -10.05 -6.41 1.25
C ALA A 160 -9.31 -5.72 2.41
N ILE A 161 -8.49 -4.70 2.13
CA ILE A 161 -7.83 -3.89 3.16
C ILE A 161 -8.89 -3.23 4.05
N VAL A 162 -9.88 -2.54 3.46
CA VAL A 162 -10.93 -1.88 4.23
C VAL A 162 -11.71 -2.88 5.08
N LYS A 163 -12.07 -4.04 4.52
CA LYS A 163 -12.73 -5.12 5.28
C LYS A 163 -11.88 -5.60 6.46
N GLY A 164 -10.58 -5.81 6.25
CA GLY A 164 -9.67 -6.28 7.29
C GLY A 164 -9.50 -5.28 8.43
N VAL A 165 -9.43 -3.97 8.14
CA VAL A 165 -9.23 -2.96 9.18
C VAL A 165 -10.51 -2.53 9.88
N THR A 166 -11.67 -2.57 9.20
CA THR A 166 -12.96 -2.11 9.75
C THR A 166 -13.89 -3.25 10.19
N GLY A 167 -13.71 -4.44 9.64
CA GLY A 167 -14.68 -5.55 9.72
C GLY A 167 -15.89 -5.37 8.80
N GLN A 168 -15.96 -4.29 8.02
CA GLN A 168 -17.10 -3.96 7.16
C GLN A 168 -16.73 -4.16 5.68
N THR A 169 -17.69 -4.62 4.88
CA THR A 169 -17.52 -4.66 3.43
C THR A 169 -17.90 -3.29 2.86
N ALA A 170 -16.94 -2.59 2.27
CA ALA A 170 -17.14 -1.33 1.57
C ALA A 170 -17.00 -1.52 0.06
N SER A 171 -17.71 -0.72 -0.73
CA SER A 171 -17.58 -0.65 -2.19
C SER A 171 -17.17 0.75 -2.61
N ILE A 172 -16.54 0.87 -3.78
CA ILE A 172 -16.32 2.19 -4.39
C ILE A 172 -17.70 2.76 -4.75
N PRO A 173 -18.06 3.98 -4.32
CA PRO A 173 -19.30 4.60 -4.73
C PRO A 173 -19.37 4.67 -6.26
N ALA A 174 -20.49 4.23 -6.84
CA ALA A 174 -20.71 4.34 -8.27
C ALA A 174 -20.69 5.84 -8.66
N GLY A 175 -19.61 6.31 -9.29
CA GLY A 175 -19.45 7.72 -9.68
C GLY A 175 -18.00 8.22 -9.73
N THR A 176 -17.05 7.50 -9.15
CA THR A 176 -15.61 7.84 -9.25
C THR A 176 -14.87 6.85 -10.16
N ALA A 177 -15.30 6.73 -11.42
CA ALA A 177 -14.45 6.14 -12.44
C ALA A 177 -13.22 7.06 -12.58
N SER A 178 -12.04 6.55 -12.26
CA SER A 178 -10.79 7.28 -12.40
C SER A 178 -10.66 7.83 -13.82
N SER A 179 -10.34 9.12 -13.91
CA SER A 179 -9.85 9.70 -15.16
C SER A 179 -8.67 8.85 -15.66
N PRO A 180 -8.58 8.49 -16.93
CA PRO A 180 -7.48 7.71 -17.45
C PRO A 180 -6.17 8.45 -17.17
N ALA A 181 -5.20 7.74 -16.62
CA ALA A 181 -3.84 8.25 -16.44
C ALA A 181 -3.30 8.75 -17.80
N PRO A 182 -2.54 9.85 -17.84
CA PRO A 182 -1.92 10.32 -19.06
C PRO A 182 -1.07 9.19 -19.66
N ALA A 183 -1.23 8.96 -20.96
CA ALA A 183 -0.53 7.92 -21.70
C ALA A 183 0.98 8.09 -21.54
N VAL A 184 1.65 7.02 -21.11
CA VAL A 184 3.11 6.95 -21.08
C VAL A 184 3.59 7.01 -22.55
N PRO A 185 4.50 7.92 -22.92
CA PRO A 185 5.01 8.00 -24.29
C PRO A 185 5.67 6.67 -24.67
N SER A 186 5.39 6.22 -25.90
CA SER A 186 5.93 4.99 -26.44
C SER A 186 7.46 5.10 -26.65
N LYS A 187 8.16 3.96 -26.58
CA LYS A 187 9.62 3.81 -26.74
C LYS A 187 10.24 4.42 -28.01
N LYS A 188 9.45 5.04 -28.89
CA LYS A 188 9.89 5.69 -30.13
C LYS A 188 10.39 7.12 -29.95
N ASP A 189 10.11 7.77 -28.82
CA ASP A 189 10.42 9.19 -28.62
C ASP A 189 11.67 9.45 -27.77
N LEU A 190 12.38 8.39 -27.35
CA LEU A 190 13.65 8.51 -26.64
C LEU A 190 14.78 8.22 -27.64
N GLY A 191 15.32 9.27 -28.22
CA GLY A 191 16.56 9.22 -28.99
C GLY A 191 17.68 8.62 -28.14
N ASN A 192 18.51 7.82 -28.79
CA ASN A 192 19.71 7.16 -28.28
C ASN A 192 20.49 8.06 -27.33
N VAL A 193 20.56 7.69 -26.06
CA VAL A 193 21.53 8.25 -25.11
C VAL A 193 22.36 7.08 -24.62
N ASP A 194 23.60 7.06 -25.03
CA ASP A 194 24.60 6.06 -24.65
C ASP A 194 24.78 6.05 -23.11
N ILE A 195 24.78 4.83 -22.57
CA ILE A 195 25.02 4.54 -21.17
C ILE A 195 26.55 4.44 -20.97
N PHE A 196 27.12 5.26 -20.11
CA PHE A 196 28.31 4.95 -19.34
C PHE A 196 28.03 5.04 -17.86
#